data_632d52a4b9a2c8fe838b386a6ae13896
#
_entry.id   632d52a4b9a2c8fe838b386a6ae13896
#
_cell.length_a   1.000
_cell.length_b   1.000
_cell.length_c   1.000
_cell.angle_alpha   90.00
_cell.angle_beta   90.00
_cell.angle_gamma   90.00
#
_symmetry.space_group_name_H-M   'P 1'
#
loop_
_entity.id
_entity.type
_entity.pdbx_description
1 polymer ?
#
loop_
_entity_poly.entity_id
_entity_poly.type
_entity_poly.pdbx_seq_one_letter_code
_entity_poly.pdbx_strand_id
1 'polypeptide(L)'
;MVDISVKDLNKFFVIGENLLQGLSFEIQEGECVAILGRNGCGKTTLFKILTGEMDYDGGEVYVNPNKKLGLISQIPKFPTGYTVEDVLRTAFSVLTATKKKMEALEAAMAQGATQEQLREYDTLVNRFQSGGGYDMDVDVDKICNGLGITAEQRPQLFDSLSGGEKTRINLARLLLEKTDILLLDEPTSNLDAEGIRKLTGMIGGFRGIAVIISHDIGIIRTSSIFRTQS
;
A
#
# COMPACT_ATOMS: atom_id res chain seq x y z
N MET A 1 6.59 17.11 -8.43
CA MET A 1 7.83 16.83 -7.66
C MET A 1 8.23 15.39 -7.96
N VAL A 2 9.53 15.07 -8.07
CA VAL A 2 9.99 13.71 -8.28
C VAL A 2 9.94 12.98 -6.92
N ASP A 3 9.16 11.92 -6.83
CA ASP A 3 9.01 11.13 -5.60
C ASP A 3 9.75 9.79 -5.66
N ILE A 4 9.99 9.27 -6.88
CA ILE A 4 10.88 8.10 -7.10
C ILE A 4 11.87 8.48 -8.19
N SER A 5 13.16 8.29 -7.93
CA SER A 5 14.24 8.46 -8.92
C SER A 5 15.20 7.29 -8.83
N VAL A 6 15.47 6.67 -9.96
CA VAL A 6 16.41 5.56 -10.12
C VAL A 6 17.39 5.97 -11.19
N LYS A 7 18.71 5.92 -10.92
CA LYS A 7 19.77 6.30 -11.85
C LYS A 7 20.83 5.22 -11.92
N ASP A 8 21.07 4.72 -13.13
CA ASP A 8 22.08 3.71 -13.43
C ASP A 8 22.08 2.50 -12.48
N LEU A 9 20.86 2.05 -12.09
CA LEU A 9 20.69 0.96 -11.14
C LEU A 9 21.22 -0.34 -11.74
N ASN A 10 22.09 -1.00 -10.96
CA ASN A 10 22.66 -2.29 -11.28
C ASN A 10 22.40 -3.27 -10.14
N LYS A 11 22.01 -4.49 -10.49
CA LYS A 11 21.83 -5.62 -9.57
C LYS A 11 22.25 -6.91 -10.20
N PHE A 12 23.08 -7.70 -9.51
CA PHE A 12 23.47 -9.05 -9.90
C PHE A 12 23.36 -10.00 -8.70
N PHE A 13 23.03 -11.25 -8.94
CA PHE A 13 23.07 -12.32 -7.93
C PHE A 13 24.26 -13.25 -8.12
N VAL A 14 24.76 -13.33 -9.37
CA VAL A 14 25.94 -14.11 -9.73
C VAL A 14 26.88 -13.18 -10.47
N ILE A 15 28.17 -13.27 -10.18
CA ILE A 15 29.20 -12.46 -10.86
C ILE A 15 29.14 -12.74 -12.36
N GLY A 16 28.89 -11.66 -13.14
CA GLY A 16 28.79 -11.74 -14.60
C GLY A 16 27.37 -11.91 -15.16
N GLU A 17 26.34 -12.12 -14.31
CA GLU A 17 24.94 -12.14 -14.72
C GLU A 17 24.20 -10.95 -14.10
N ASN A 18 24.11 -9.85 -14.85
CA ASN A 18 23.38 -8.67 -14.42
C ASN A 18 21.86 -8.91 -14.55
N LEU A 19 21.12 -8.88 -13.44
CA LEU A 19 19.67 -8.94 -13.44
C LEU A 19 19.05 -7.58 -13.82
N LEU A 20 19.61 -6.49 -13.27
CA LEU A 20 19.28 -5.11 -13.66
C LEU A 20 20.58 -4.44 -14.13
N GLN A 21 20.53 -3.74 -15.26
CA GLN A 21 21.71 -3.16 -15.88
C GLN A 21 21.42 -1.72 -16.33
N GLY A 22 21.98 -0.76 -15.63
CA GLY A 22 21.90 0.66 -15.99
C GLY A 22 20.47 1.22 -16.04
N LEU A 23 19.55 0.67 -15.21
CA LEU A 23 18.15 1.10 -15.22
C LEU A 23 18.03 2.51 -14.66
N SER A 24 17.41 3.41 -15.45
CA SER A 24 17.19 4.81 -15.04
C SER A 24 15.78 5.25 -15.38
N PHE A 25 15.07 5.83 -14.40
CA PHE A 25 13.76 6.45 -14.58
C PHE A 25 13.42 7.36 -13.41
N GLU A 26 12.44 8.23 -13.63
CA GLU A 26 11.86 9.10 -12.59
C GLU A 26 10.35 9.00 -12.64
N ILE A 27 9.70 9.07 -11.47
CA ILE A 27 8.25 9.06 -11.33
C ILE A 27 7.85 10.25 -10.47
N GLN A 28 6.87 11.02 -10.98
CA GLN A 28 6.35 12.21 -10.34
C GLN A 28 5.04 11.91 -9.60
N GLU A 29 4.66 12.81 -8.70
CA GLU A 29 3.41 12.73 -7.96
C GLU A 29 2.20 12.62 -8.91
N GLY A 30 1.30 11.67 -8.60
CA GLY A 30 0.08 11.43 -9.38
C GLY A 30 0.28 10.57 -10.64
N GLU A 31 1.49 10.11 -10.92
CA GLU A 31 1.72 9.23 -12.06
C GLU A 31 1.34 7.77 -11.78
N CYS A 32 0.76 7.14 -12.77
CA CYS A 32 0.53 5.71 -12.81
C CYS A 32 1.45 5.08 -13.87
N VAL A 33 2.37 4.24 -13.43
CA VAL A 33 3.44 3.68 -14.27
C VAL A 33 3.32 2.16 -14.32
N ALA A 34 3.33 1.58 -15.53
CA ALA A 34 3.45 0.14 -15.71
C ALA A 34 4.88 -0.27 -16.08
N ILE A 35 5.40 -1.24 -15.37
CA ILE A 35 6.69 -1.88 -15.65
C ILE A 35 6.44 -3.18 -16.43
N LEU A 36 6.94 -3.23 -17.65
CA LEU A 36 6.80 -4.37 -18.55
C LEU A 36 8.15 -5.07 -18.72
N GLY A 37 8.12 -6.38 -18.77
CA GLY A 37 9.31 -7.19 -19.03
C GLY A 37 9.02 -8.67 -18.90
N ARG A 38 9.92 -9.53 -19.45
CA ARG A 38 9.79 -10.99 -19.35
C ARG A 38 9.84 -11.46 -17.91
N ASN A 39 9.33 -12.68 -17.67
CA ASN A 39 9.49 -13.31 -16.36
C ASN A 39 10.98 -13.51 -16.06
N GLY A 40 11.38 -13.20 -14.81
CA GLY A 40 12.78 -13.29 -14.39
C GLY A 40 13.66 -12.07 -14.70
N CYS A 41 13.16 -11.04 -15.41
CA CYS A 41 13.99 -9.86 -15.74
C CYS A 41 14.19 -8.85 -14.57
N GLY A 42 13.86 -9.23 -13.35
CA GLY A 42 14.17 -8.41 -12.17
C GLY A 42 13.07 -7.45 -11.70
N LYS A 43 11.83 -7.53 -12.22
CA LYS A 43 10.73 -6.61 -11.82
C LYS A 43 10.44 -6.65 -10.32
N THR A 44 10.22 -7.83 -9.75
CA THR A 44 10.01 -8.00 -8.30
C THR A 44 11.25 -7.61 -7.50
N THR A 45 12.46 -7.82 -8.05
CA THR A 45 13.72 -7.38 -7.43
C THR A 45 13.78 -5.85 -7.36
N LEU A 46 13.38 -5.15 -8.42
CA LEU A 46 13.28 -3.69 -8.42
C LEU A 46 12.34 -3.21 -7.32
N PHE A 47 11.17 -3.83 -7.14
CA PHE A 47 10.25 -3.47 -6.06
C PHE A 47 10.88 -3.66 -4.68
N LYS A 48 11.59 -4.77 -4.45
CA LYS A 48 12.31 -5.01 -3.19
C LYS A 48 13.42 -3.98 -2.94
N ILE A 49 14.06 -3.48 -3.99
CA ILE A 49 15.04 -2.39 -3.88
C ILE A 49 14.35 -1.07 -3.52
N LEU A 50 13.23 -0.73 -4.19
CA LEU A 50 12.46 0.47 -3.89
C LEU A 50 11.88 0.48 -2.48
N THR A 51 11.54 -0.69 -1.92
CA THR A 51 11.06 -0.83 -0.53
C THR A 51 12.19 -0.86 0.51
N GLY A 52 13.45 -0.95 0.07
CA GLY A 52 14.60 -1.12 0.95
C GLY A 52 14.74 -2.53 1.54
N GLU A 53 13.97 -3.52 1.04
CA GLU A 53 14.09 -4.93 1.44
C GLU A 53 15.32 -5.62 0.83
N MET A 54 15.91 -5.02 -0.20
CA MET A 54 17.07 -5.56 -0.89
C MET A 54 18.04 -4.46 -1.29
N ASP A 55 19.33 -4.71 -1.07
CA ASP A 55 20.42 -3.85 -1.53
C ASP A 55 20.67 -3.98 -3.04
N TYR A 56 21.31 -2.98 -3.63
CA TYR A 56 21.72 -2.95 -5.02
C TYR A 56 23.23 -2.77 -5.13
N ASP A 57 23.79 -3.07 -6.31
CA ASP A 57 25.24 -3.18 -6.48
C ASP A 57 25.86 -1.93 -7.14
N GLY A 58 25.04 -1.07 -7.76
CA GLY A 58 25.48 0.19 -8.34
C GLY A 58 24.33 1.09 -8.73
N GLY A 59 24.61 2.38 -8.90
CA GLY A 59 23.63 3.41 -9.20
C GLY A 59 23.10 4.13 -7.97
N GLU A 60 22.02 4.87 -8.17
CA GLU A 60 21.35 5.65 -7.13
C GLU A 60 19.85 5.34 -7.13
N VAL A 61 19.28 5.15 -5.95
CA VAL A 61 17.83 4.97 -5.74
C VAL A 61 17.35 5.97 -4.71
N TYR A 62 16.39 6.77 -5.08
CA TYR A 62 15.71 7.72 -4.20
C TYR A 62 14.22 7.44 -4.20
N VAL A 63 13.66 7.25 -3.02
CA VAL A 63 12.20 7.24 -2.76
C VAL A 63 11.94 8.30 -1.70
N ASN A 64 10.97 9.18 -1.93
CA ASN A 64 10.67 10.28 -1.03
C ASN A 64 10.33 9.76 0.38
N PRO A 65 11.17 10.04 1.40
CA PRO A 65 11.01 9.50 2.75
C PRO A 65 9.76 10.04 3.49
N ASN A 66 9.16 11.12 2.98
CA ASN A 66 7.94 11.70 3.53
C ASN A 66 6.66 11.05 2.96
N LYS A 67 6.80 10.16 1.98
CA LYS A 67 5.69 9.45 1.35
C LYS A 67 5.57 8.04 1.90
N LYS A 68 4.33 7.65 2.24
CA LYS A 68 4.03 6.30 2.72
C LYS A 68 3.97 5.33 1.53
N LEU A 69 4.85 4.33 1.55
CA LEU A 69 4.93 3.31 0.52
C LEU A 69 4.16 2.05 0.95
N GLY A 70 3.34 1.50 0.05
CA GLY A 70 2.65 0.22 0.21
C GLY A 70 2.99 -0.73 -0.93
N LEU A 71 3.32 -1.98 -0.60
CA LEU A 71 3.65 -3.02 -1.57
C LEU A 71 2.60 -4.13 -1.56
N ILE A 72 2.11 -4.50 -2.74
CA ILE A 72 1.35 -5.73 -2.99
C ILE A 72 2.23 -6.63 -3.85
N SER A 73 3.04 -7.48 -3.22
CA SER A 73 3.76 -8.57 -3.88
C SER A 73 3.35 -9.92 -3.30
N GLN A 74 2.99 -9.93 -2.04
CA GLN A 74 2.51 -11.10 -1.31
C GLN A 74 1.44 -10.65 -0.32
N ILE A 75 0.44 -11.51 -0.10
CA ILE A 75 -0.58 -11.25 0.91
C ILE A 75 0.08 -11.39 2.29
N PRO A 76 0.06 -10.37 3.15
CA PRO A 76 0.61 -10.47 4.50
C PRO A 76 -0.05 -11.60 5.26
N LYS A 77 0.71 -12.25 6.13
CA LYS A 77 0.14 -13.21 7.09
C LYS A 77 -0.50 -12.43 8.23
N PHE A 78 -1.78 -12.65 8.43
CA PHE A 78 -2.51 -12.12 9.57
C PHE A 78 -2.65 -13.20 10.66
N PRO A 79 -2.89 -12.82 11.92
CA PRO A 79 -3.16 -13.79 12.98
C PRO A 79 -4.34 -14.71 12.61
N THR A 80 -4.24 -15.98 12.96
CA THR A 80 -5.33 -16.95 12.75
C THR A 80 -6.62 -16.47 13.42
N GLY A 81 -7.73 -16.59 12.71
CA GLY A 81 -9.05 -16.18 13.21
C GLY A 81 -9.42 -14.73 12.89
N TYR A 82 -8.54 -13.96 12.24
CA TYR A 82 -8.91 -12.62 11.77
C TYR A 82 -10.01 -12.71 10.71
N THR A 83 -11.04 -11.88 10.89
CA THR A 83 -12.05 -11.63 9.87
C THR A 83 -11.54 -10.64 8.84
N VAL A 84 -12.26 -10.51 7.73
CA VAL A 84 -12.02 -9.45 6.73
C VAL A 84 -12.04 -8.07 7.40
N GLU A 85 -13.02 -7.83 8.29
CA GLU A 85 -13.11 -6.58 9.04
C GLU A 85 -11.86 -6.32 9.88
N ASP A 86 -11.37 -7.35 10.60
CA ASP A 86 -10.16 -7.22 11.41
C ASP A 86 -8.94 -6.84 10.54
N VAL A 87 -8.80 -7.48 9.38
CA VAL A 87 -7.72 -7.18 8.42
C VAL A 87 -7.82 -5.73 7.94
N LEU A 88 -9.00 -5.27 7.54
CA LEU A 88 -9.19 -3.88 7.11
C LEU A 88 -8.85 -2.89 8.22
N ARG A 89 -9.25 -3.18 9.46
CA ARG A 89 -8.99 -2.31 10.62
C ARG A 89 -7.52 -2.26 11.04
N THR A 90 -6.69 -3.22 10.62
CA THR A 90 -5.23 -3.10 10.83
C THR A 90 -4.64 -1.83 10.21
N ALA A 91 -5.26 -1.30 9.14
CA ALA A 91 -4.88 -0.03 8.51
C ALA A 91 -4.88 1.15 9.49
N PHE A 92 -5.71 1.09 10.52
CA PHE A 92 -5.89 2.14 11.51
C PHE A 92 -5.14 1.86 12.83
N SER A 93 -4.16 0.95 12.82
CA SER A 93 -3.45 0.53 14.04
C SER A 93 -2.89 1.71 14.85
N VAL A 94 -2.31 2.71 14.19
CA VAL A 94 -1.79 3.93 14.83
C VAL A 94 -2.92 4.76 15.46
N LEU A 95 -4.03 4.94 14.74
CA LEU A 95 -5.19 5.69 15.24
C LEU A 95 -5.88 4.96 16.40
N THR A 96 -6.01 3.65 16.30
CA THR A 96 -6.55 2.81 17.39
C THR A 96 -5.67 2.88 18.64
N ALA A 97 -4.35 2.85 18.49
CA ALA A 97 -3.43 3.03 19.60
C ALA A 97 -3.53 4.44 20.21
N THR A 98 -3.69 5.47 19.37
CA THR A 98 -3.91 6.85 19.82
C THR A 98 -5.22 6.97 20.61
N LYS A 99 -6.32 6.39 20.11
CA LYS A 99 -7.61 6.37 20.80
C LYS A 99 -7.53 5.72 22.18
N LYS A 100 -6.87 4.56 22.28
CA LYS A 100 -6.66 3.89 23.58
C LYS A 100 -5.89 4.75 24.57
N LYS A 101 -4.89 5.52 24.11
CA LYS A 101 -4.17 6.48 24.98
C LYS A 101 -5.05 7.62 25.42
N MET A 102 -5.91 8.15 24.54
CA MET A 102 -6.89 9.19 24.89
C MET A 102 -7.85 8.68 25.97
N GLU A 103 -8.44 7.49 25.78
CA GLU A 103 -9.35 6.87 26.74
C GLU A 103 -8.68 6.63 28.13
N ALA A 104 -7.41 6.19 28.12
CA ALA A 104 -6.63 5.99 29.35
C ALA A 104 -6.37 7.33 30.08
N LEU A 105 -6.06 8.40 29.34
CA LEU A 105 -5.90 9.75 29.92
C LEU A 105 -7.22 10.31 30.44
N GLU A 106 -8.32 10.15 29.72
CA GLU A 106 -9.66 10.54 30.19
C GLU A 106 -10.00 9.86 31.53
N ALA A 107 -9.76 8.56 31.63
CA ALA A 107 -9.97 7.81 32.87
C ALA A 107 -9.08 8.33 34.03
N ALA A 108 -7.80 8.65 33.73
CA ALA A 108 -6.90 9.21 34.73
C ALA A 108 -7.29 10.62 35.18
N MET A 109 -7.82 11.44 34.27
CA MET A 109 -8.26 12.82 34.55
C MET A 109 -9.61 12.89 35.27
N ALA A 110 -10.39 11.82 35.30
CA ALA A 110 -11.72 11.80 35.93
C ALA A 110 -11.72 12.18 37.44
N GLN A 111 -10.56 12.00 38.11
CA GLN A 111 -10.38 12.36 39.53
C GLN A 111 -9.61 13.67 39.75
N GLY A 112 -9.34 14.40 38.71
CA GLY A 112 -8.61 15.69 38.72
C GLY A 112 -7.49 15.68 37.65
N ALA A 113 -7.59 16.60 36.70
CA ALA A 113 -6.65 16.72 35.61
C ALA A 113 -5.46 17.61 35.97
N THR A 114 -4.25 17.18 35.69
CA THR A 114 -3.06 18.04 35.69
C THR A 114 -2.93 18.79 34.37
N GLN A 115 -2.23 19.94 34.40
CA GLN A 115 -2.01 20.74 33.20
C GLN A 115 -1.20 20.00 32.11
N GLU A 116 -0.32 19.07 32.53
CA GLU A 116 0.46 18.22 31.65
C GLU A 116 -0.44 17.19 30.93
N GLN A 117 -1.33 16.52 31.67
CA GLN A 117 -2.32 15.59 31.11
C GLN A 117 -3.23 16.26 30.08
N LEU A 118 -3.69 17.50 30.36
CA LEU A 118 -4.51 18.24 29.41
C LEU A 118 -3.77 18.54 28.11
N ARG A 119 -2.49 18.94 28.18
CA ARG A 119 -1.68 19.21 26.98
C ARG A 119 -1.42 17.93 26.17
N GLU A 120 -1.14 16.82 26.86
CA GLU A 120 -0.96 15.53 26.19
C GLU A 120 -2.25 15.09 25.50
N TYR A 121 -3.38 15.22 26.18
CA TYR A 121 -4.69 14.88 25.62
C TYR A 121 -5.00 15.72 24.37
N ASP A 122 -4.83 17.03 24.43
CA ASP A 122 -5.02 17.92 23.27
C ASP A 122 -4.14 17.51 22.07
N THR A 123 -2.90 17.13 22.34
CA THR A 123 -1.97 16.64 21.30
C THR A 123 -2.48 15.35 20.65
N LEU A 124 -2.97 14.41 21.46
CA LEU A 124 -3.52 13.14 20.97
C LEU A 124 -4.82 13.34 20.19
N VAL A 125 -5.72 14.23 20.67
CA VAL A 125 -6.96 14.59 19.95
C VAL A 125 -6.65 15.18 18.58
N ASN A 126 -5.74 16.15 18.52
CA ASN A 126 -5.33 16.77 17.26
C ASN A 126 -4.74 15.74 16.29
N ARG A 127 -3.90 14.82 16.79
CA ARG A 127 -3.33 13.73 15.99
C ARG A 127 -4.40 12.76 15.50
N PHE A 128 -5.34 12.39 16.35
CA PHE A 128 -6.43 11.48 16.01
C PHE A 128 -7.36 12.11 14.96
N GLN A 129 -7.73 13.37 15.15
CA GLN A 129 -8.58 14.10 14.22
C GLN A 129 -7.90 14.32 12.86
N SER A 130 -6.66 14.82 12.85
CA SER A 130 -5.91 15.05 11.60
C SER A 130 -5.62 13.76 10.82
N GLY A 131 -5.51 12.62 11.52
CA GLY A 131 -5.40 11.29 10.91
C GLY A 131 -6.72 10.73 10.35
N GLY A 132 -7.87 11.39 10.59
CA GLY A 132 -9.20 10.91 10.18
C GLY A 132 -9.77 9.86 11.12
N GLY A 133 -9.41 9.90 12.41
CA GLY A 133 -9.83 8.90 13.39
C GLY A 133 -11.35 8.82 13.60
N TYR A 134 -12.08 9.90 13.34
CA TYR A 134 -13.54 9.94 13.43
C TYR A 134 -14.24 9.39 12.18
N ASP A 135 -13.53 9.29 11.05
CA ASP A 135 -14.09 8.86 9.75
C ASP A 135 -13.75 7.42 9.39
N MET A 136 -13.09 6.67 10.28
CA MET A 136 -12.59 5.32 10.01
C MET A 136 -13.66 4.39 9.44
N ASP A 137 -14.88 4.38 10.02
CA ASP A 137 -15.97 3.51 9.57
C ASP A 137 -16.49 3.93 8.18
N VAL A 138 -16.59 5.25 7.94
CA VAL A 138 -17.00 5.80 6.64
C VAL A 138 -15.95 5.49 5.57
N ASP A 139 -14.67 5.62 5.89
CA ASP A 139 -13.58 5.27 4.99
C ASP A 139 -13.60 3.77 4.65
N VAL A 140 -13.82 2.88 5.64
CA VAL A 140 -13.98 1.44 5.41
C VAL A 140 -15.14 1.16 4.46
N ASP A 141 -16.32 1.71 4.72
CA ASP A 141 -17.51 1.49 3.89
C ASP A 141 -17.29 1.99 2.46
N LYS A 142 -16.70 3.16 2.30
CA LYS A 142 -16.39 3.74 0.99
C LYS A 142 -15.43 2.86 0.18
N ILE A 143 -14.35 2.40 0.80
CA ILE A 143 -13.35 1.56 0.13
C ILE A 143 -13.92 0.16 -0.17
N CYS A 144 -14.66 -0.44 0.78
CA CYS A 144 -15.34 -1.72 0.55
C CYS A 144 -16.31 -1.66 -0.64
N ASN A 145 -17.14 -0.63 -0.69
CA ASN A 145 -18.08 -0.42 -1.80
C ASN A 145 -17.33 -0.26 -3.14
N GLY A 146 -16.25 0.52 -3.15
CA GLY A 146 -15.43 0.74 -4.35
C GLY A 146 -14.79 -0.55 -4.88
N LEU A 147 -14.34 -1.44 -4.00
CA LEU A 147 -13.74 -2.74 -4.34
C LEU A 147 -14.74 -3.89 -4.41
N GLY A 148 -16.02 -3.65 -4.12
CA GLY A 148 -17.06 -4.68 -4.11
C GLY A 148 -16.84 -5.73 -3.01
N ILE A 149 -16.35 -5.31 -1.86
CA ILE A 149 -16.32 -6.10 -0.63
C ILE A 149 -17.68 -5.93 0.04
N THR A 150 -18.47 -7.00 0.09
CA THR A 150 -19.85 -6.92 0.61
C THR A 150 -19.90 -6.95 2.13
N ALA A 151 -21.03 -6.52 2.70
CA ALA A 151 -21.25 -6.58 4.14
C ALA A 151 -21.21 -8.02 4.69
N GLU A 152 -21.66 -9.00 3.88
CA GLU A 152 -21.64 -10.43 4.23
C GLU A 152 -20.23 -11.02 4.22
N GLN A 153 -19.29 -10.43 3.46
CA GLN A 153 -17.89 -10.84 3.45
C GLN A 153 -17.12 -10.34 4.66
N ARG A 154 -17.50 -9.21 5.24
CA ARG A 154 -16.75 -8.58 6.34
C ARG A 154 -16.58 -9.46 7.58
N PRO A 155 -17.60 -10.24 8.05
CA PRO A 155 -17.45 -11.15 9.18
C PRO A 155 -16.79 -12.49 8.82
N GLN A 156 -16.51 -12.78 7.53
CA GLN A 156 -15.88 -14.04 7.13
C GLN A 156 -14.42 -14.09 7.57
N LEU A 157 -13.92 -15.29 7.86
CA LEU A 157 -12.52 -15.51 8.17
C LEU A 157 -11.65 -15.22 6.95
N PHE A 158 -10.64 -14.38 7.12
CA PHE A 158 -9.72 -14.01 6.03
C PHE A 158 -9.02 -15.23 5.42
N ASP A 159 -8.66 -16.22 6.25
CA ASP A 159 -7.98 -17.43 5.79
C ASP A 159 -8.84 -18.29 4.87
N SER A 160 -10.18 -18.23 4.99
CA SER A 160 -11.13 -19.02 4.18
C SER A 160 -11.36 -18.45 2.77
N LEU A 161 -10.88 -17.25 2.49
CA LEU A 161 -11.09 -16.56 1.22
C LEU A 161 -10.20 -17.11 0.10
N SER A 162 -10.66 -16.97 -1.13
CA SER A 162 -9.87 -17.21 -2.34
C SER A 162 -8.68 -16.23 -2.46
N GLY A 163 -7.67 -16.59 -3.25
CA GLY A 163 -6.51 -15.73 -3.50
C GLY A 163 -6.90 -14.34 -4.04
N GLY A 164 -7.86 -14.28 -4.96
CA GLY A 164 -8.35 -13.02 -5.53
C GLY A 164 -9.06 -12.14 -4.50
N GLU A 165 -9.90 -12.72 -3.63
CA GLU A 165 -10.55 -12.00 -2.54
C GLU A 165 -9.53 -11.46 -1.55
N LYS A 166 -8.54 -12.27 -1.17
CA LYS A 166 -7.44 -11.84 -0.29
C LYS A 166 -6.65 -10.68 -0.87
N THR A 167 -6.33 -10.73 -2.18
CA THR A 167 -5.66 -9.62 -2.88
C THR A 167 -6.50 -8.35 -2.82
N ARG A 168 -7.80 -8.44 -3.07
CA ARG A 168 -8.75 -7.32 -3.03
C ARG A 168 -8.83 -6.69 -1.65
N ILE A 169 -8.91 -7.51 -0.60
CA ILE A 169 -8.95 -7.03 0.79
C ILE A 169 -7.62 -6.39 1.21
N ASN A 170 -6.49 -6.97 0.81
CA ASN A 170 -5.19 -6.35 1.09
C ASN A 170 -5.02 -5.00 0.38
N LEU A 171 -5.52 -4.87 -0.84
CA LEU A 171 -5.57 -3.59 -1.53
C LEU A 171 -6.44 -2.58 -0.78
N ALA A 172 -7.64 -3.00 -0.34
CA ALA A 172 -8.51 -2.15 0.48
C ALA A 172 -7.79 -1.64 1.74
N ARG A 173 -7.10 -2.53 2.43
CA ARG A 173 -6.30 -2.20 3.62
C ARG A 173 -5.23 -1.14 3.32
N LEU A 174 -4.47 -1.30 2.24
CA LEU A 174 -3.42 -0.33 1.85
C LEU A 174 -4.01 1.04 1.49
N LEU A 175 -5.17 1.07 0.84
CA LEU A 175 -5.86 2.33 0.54
C LEU A 175 -6.39 3.01 1.82
N LEU A 176 -6.89 2.24 2.78
CA LEU A 176 -7.28 2.74 4.10
C LEU A 176 -6.10 3.29 4.89
N GLU A 177 -4.90 2.73 4.69
CA GLU A 177 -3.66 3.26 5.27
C GLU A 177 -3.26 4.63 4.71
N LYS A 178 -3.98 5.14 3.68
CA LYS A 178 -3.66 6.40 2.98
C LYS A 178 -2.22 6.41 2.47
N THR A 179 -1.84 5.31 1.79
CA THR A 179 -0.53 5.15 1.14
C THR A 179 -0.39 6.19 0.03
N ASP A 180 0.80 6.78 -0.11
CA ASP A 180 1.10 7.76 -1.16
C ASP A 180 1.68 7.10 -2.41
N ILE A 181 2.41 5.99 -2.22
CA ILE A 181 3.07 5.22 -3.29
C ILE A 181 2.60 3.77 -3.19
N LEU A 182 1.93 3.27 -4.22
CA LEU A 182 1.50 1.89 -4.35
C LEU A 182 2.39 1.14 -5.33
N LEU A 183 3.06 0.10 -4.86
CA LEU A 183 3.78 -0.86 -5.69
C LEU A 183 2.93 -2.13 -5.82
N LEU A 184 2.49 -2.46 -7.03
CA LEU A 184 1.57 -3.57 -7.31
C LEU A 184 2.27 -4.61 -8.20
N ASP A 185 2.65 -5.75 -7.61
CA ASP A 185 3.30 -6.85 -8.33
C ASP A 185 2.25 -7.90 -8.73
N GLU A 186 1.96 -7.96 -10.04
CA GLU A 186 0.95 -8.84 -10.65
C GLU A 186 -0.41 -8.85 -9.93
N PRO A 187 -1.01 -7.68 -9.66
CA PRO A 187 -2.21 -7.58 -8.83
C PRO A 187 -3.45 -8.23 -9.47
N THR A 188 -3.39 -8.57 -10.75
CA THR A 188 -4.49 -9.20 -11.51
C THR A 188 -4.42 -10.72 -11.55
N SER A 189 -3.32 -11.34 -11.16
CA SER A 189 -3.06 -12.77 -11.34
C SER A 189 -4.13 -13.71 -10.75
N ASN A 190 -4.87 -13.23 -9.74
CA ASN A 190 -5.92 -14.00 -9.07
C ASN A 190 -7.30 -13.33 -9.14
N LEU A 191 -7.50 -12.35 -10.02
CA LEU A 191 -8.75 -11.62 -10.16
C LEU A 191 -9.54 -12.10 -11.39
N ASP A 192 -10.86 -12.13 -11.26
CA ASP A 192 -11.77 -12.26 -12.37
C ASP A 192 -11.93 -10.95 -13.16
N ALA A 193 -12.65 -10.97 -14.27
CA ALA A 193 -12.84 -9.80 -15.13
C ALA A 193 -13.51 -8.62 -14.40
N GLU A 194 -14.35 -8.89 -13.40
CA GLU A 194 -14.98 -7.84 -12.59
C GLU A 194 -13.99 -7.25 -11.60
N GLY A 195 -13.18 -8.08 -10.94
CA GLY A 195 -12.10 -7.65 -10.04
C GLY A 195 -11.06 -6.79 -10.76
N ILE A 196 -10.68 -7.17 -11.98
CA ILE A 196 -9.76 -6.39 -12.82
C ILE A 196 -10.35 -5.00 -13.13
N ARG A 197 -11.64 -4.92 -13.53
CA ARG A 197 -12.30 -3.63 -13.81
C ARG A 197 -12.34 -2.74 -12.57
N LYS A 198 -12.70 -3.29 -11.41
CA LYS A 198 -12.72 -2.54 -10.13
C LYS A 198 -11.33 -2.03 -9.75
N LEU A 199 -10.32 -2.90 -9.84
CA LEU A 199 -8.91 -2.53 -9.59
C LEU A 199 -8.47 -1.41 -10.53
N THR A 200 -8.73 -1.53 -11.84
CA THR A 200 -8.37 -0.53 -12.84
C THR A 200 -9.04 0.81 -12.57
N GLY A 201 -10.34 0.79 -12.22
CA GLY A 201 -11.08 2.01 -11.86
C GLY A 201 -10.52 2.70 -10.62
N MET A 202 -10.10 1.93 -9.63
CA MET A 202 -9.50 2.49 -8.41
C MET A 202 -8.10 3.07 -8.64
N ILE A 203 -7.26 2.38 -9.41
CA ILE A 203 -5.93 2.89 -9.78
C ILE A 203 -6.07 4.19 -10.57
N GLY A 204 -7.04 4.27 -11.51
CA GLY A 204 -7.32 5.48 -12.25
C GLY A 204 -7.82 6.66 -11.40
N GLY A 205 -8.43 6.39 -10.25
CA GLY A 205 -8.85 7.40 -9.26
C GLY A 205 -7.84 7.66 -8.14
N PHE A 206 -6.74 6.92 -8.10
CA PHE A 206 -5.71 7.07 -7.07
C PHE A 206 -4.90 8.35 -7.31
N ARG A 207 -4.79 9.19 -6.28
CA ARG A 207 -4.12 10.50 -6.39
C ARG A 207 -2.62 10.45 -6.13
N GLY A 208 -2.13 9.34 -5.58
CA GLY A 208 -0.71 9.10 -5.35
C GLY A 208 -0.03 8.47 -6.56
N ILE A 209 1.16 7.95 -6.35
CA ILE A 209 1.91 7.21 -7.36
C ILE A 209 1.49 5.74 -7.35
N ALA A 210 1.17 5.18 -8.51
CA ALA A 210 0.97 3.74 -8.67
C ALA A 210 2.02 3.17 -9.62
N VAL A 211 2.84 2.23 -9.16
CA VAL A 211 3.79 1.48 -9.99
C VAL A 211 3.33 0.04 -10.09
N ILE A 212 3.06 -0.42 -11.29
CA ILE A 212 2.37 -1.70 -11.53
C ILE A 212 3.27 -2.60 -12.37
N ILE A 213 3.53 -3.79 -11.88
CA ILE A 213 4.05 -4.90 -12.69
C ILE A 213 2.84 -5.72 -13.11
N SER A 214 2.54 -5.79 -14.41
CA SER A 214 1.42 -6.60 -14.91
C SER A 214 1.63 -6.98 -16.37
N HIS A 215 1.02 -8.10 -16.74
CA HIS A 215 0.86 -8.53 -18.13
C HIS A 215 -0.55 -8.22 -18.68
N ASP A 216 -1.44 -7.67 -17.85
CA ASP A 216 -2.80 -7.34 -18.23
C ASP A 216 -2.87 -6.02 -19.03
N ILE A 217 -3.37 -6.13 -20.29
CA ILE A 217 -3.47 -4.99 -21.23
C ILE A 217 -4.44 -3.92 -20.71
N GLY A 218 -5.46 -4.28 -19.95
CA GLY A 218 -6.46 -3.35 -19.40
C GLY A 218 -5.83 -2.36 -18.43
N ILE A 219 -5.00 -2.84 -17.51
CA ILE A 219 -4.25 -2.00 -16.56
C ILE A 219 -3.17 -1.19 -17.27
N ILE A 220 -2.44 -1.81 -18.22
CA ILE A 220 -1.37 -1.15 -18.95
C ILE A 220 -1.85 0.08 -19.71
N ARG A 221 -3.08 0.06 -20.26
CA ARG A 221 -3.66 1.20 -21.00
C ARG A 221 -4.00 2.40 -20.13
N THR A 222 -4.14 2.22 -18.83
CA THR A 222 -4.43 3.31 -17.87
C THR A 222 -3.17 3.94 -17.29
N SER A 223 -1.98 3.45 -17.66
CA SER A 223 -0.70 3.86 -17.11
C SER A 223 0.26 4.42 -18.17
N SER A 224 1.17 5.30 -17.76
CA SER A 224 2.35 5.67 -18.55
C SER A 224 3.31 4.48 -18.57
N ILE A 225 3.76 4.03 -19.75
CA ILE A 225 4.47 2.77 -19.89
C ILE A 225 5.98 2.98 -19.80
N PHE A 226 6.64 2.35 -18.80
CA PHE A 226 8.08 2.11 -18.82
C PHE A 226 8.37 0.67 -19.24
N ARG A 227 9.25 0.49 -20.22
CA ARG A 227 9.78 -0.81 -20.61
C ARG A 227 11.16 -0.98 -19.99
N THR A 228 11.35 -2.02 -19.19
CA THR A 228 12.71 -2.45 -18.87
C THR A 228 13.31 -3.05 -20.14
N GLN A 229 14.39 -2.48 -20.64
CA GLN A 229 15.16 -3.08 -21.74
C GLN A 229 15.80 -4.37 -21.20
N SER A 230 15.54 -5.48 -21.89
CA SER A 230 16.19 -6.78 -21.69
C SER A 230 17.51 -6.81 -22.43
#